data_ae238767394be7fd2d51dc279ff9eed6
#
_entry.id   ae238767394be7fd2d51dc279ff9eed6
#
_cell.length_a   1.000
_cell.length_b   1.000
_cell.length_c   1.000
_cell.angle_alpha   90.00
_cell.angle_beta   90.00
_cell.angle_gamma   90.00
#
_symmetry.space_group_name_H-M   'P 1'
#
loop_
_entity.id
_entity.type
_entity.pdbx_description
1 polymer ?
#
loop_
_entity_poly.entity_id
_entity_poly.type
_entity_poly.pdbx_seq_one_letter_code
_entity_poly.pdbx_strand_id
1 'polypeptide(L)'
;MTNSSNNYVILVDENDNPQGTMEKIEAHEKAKLHRAFSVFIYNSKNELMLQQRALSKYHTPGLWTNTCCSHQKIGESNIEAGKRRLQEEMGFTTDLQETISFIYKAPFENGLTEHEYDYILVGEYNDDPKPNPEEVNDWKWMKLEDIETDIKKNPSLYTEWFKIIFEKHKNEMVKSPI
;
A
#
# COMPACT_ATOMS: atom_id res chain seq x y z
N MET A 1 21.78 14.24 10.30
CA MET A 1 20.53 14.40 11.08
C MET A 1 19.46 13.55 10.41
N THR A 2 19.21 12.36 10.93
CA THR A 2 18.17 11.46 10.43
C THR A 2 16.81 12.09 10.71
N ASN A 3 16.03 12.30 9.67
CA ASN A 3 14.69 12.88 9.73
C ASN A 3 13.75 11.96 10.54
N SER A 4 13.66 12.18 11.84
CA SER A 4 12.86 11.40 12.78
C SER A 4 11.34 11.44 12.53
N SER A 5 10.87 12.32 11.64
CA SER A 5 9.45 12.46 11.32
C SER A 5 8.88 11.34 10.41
N ASN A 6 9.73 10.50 9.82
CA ASN A 6 9.31 9.46 8.87
C ASN A 6 8.88 8.13 9.55
N ASN A 7 9.07 7.99 10.86
CA ASN A 7 8.80 6.75 11.58
C ASN A 7 7.51 6.75 12.41
N TYR A 8 6.70 7.79 12.33
CA TYR A 8 5.47 7.89 13.08
C TYR A 8 4.25 7.66 12.21
N VAL A 9 3.25 6.98 12.75
CA VAL A 9 1.94 6.78 12.14
C VAL A 9 0.88 7.57 12.91
N ILE A 10 -0.21 7.92 12.25
CA ILE A 10 -1.34 8.63 12.84
C ILE A 10 -2.30 7.60 13.42
N LEU A 11 -2.43 7.55 14.74
CA LEU A 11 -3.43 6.71 15.39
C LEU A 11 -4.84 7.28 15.16
N VAL A 12 -5.80 6.43 14.88
CA VAL A 12 -7.19 6.80 14.64
C VAL A 12 -8.15 5.86 15.38
N ASP A 13 -9.39 6.31 15.55
CA ASP A 13 -10.49 5.44 15.92
C ASP A 13 -11.18 4.82 14.68
N GLU A 14 -12.22 4.05 14.88
CA GLU A 14 -12.98 3.38 13.82
C GLU A 14 -13.72 4.35 12.86
N ASN A 15 -13.79 5.62 13.20
CA ASN A 15 -14.37 6.69 12.40
C ASN A 15 -13.30 7.62 11.78
N ASP A 16 -12.03 7.20 11.81
CA ASP A 16 -10.88 7.97 11.32
C ASP A 16 -10.62 9.29 12.08
N ASN A 17 -11.10 9.40 13.33
CA ASN A 17 -10.74 10.54 14.16
C ASN A 17 -9.33 10.36 14.73
N PRO A 18 -8.42 11.34 14.55
CA PRO A 18 -7.06 11.26 15.07
C PRO A 18 -7.03 11.11 16.59
N GLN A 19 -6.22 10.15 17.08
CA GLN A 19 -6.04 9.84 18.50
C GLN A 19 -4.60 10.13 18.98
N GLY A 20 -3.78 10.75 18.13
CA GLY A 20 -2.37 11.03 18.38
C GLY A 20 -1.47 10.33 17.38
N THR A 21 -0.20 10.16 17.74
CA THR A 21 0.80 9.51 16.91
C THR A 21 1.57 8.47 17.72
N MET A 22 2.12 7.48 17.02
CA MET A 22 2.96 6.45 17.62
C MET A 22 4.10 6.09 16.67
N GLU A 23 5.23 5.66 17.18
CA GLU A 23 6.30 5.10 16.37
C GLU A 23 5.77 3.87 15.61
N LYS A 24 6.15 3.75 14.34
CA LYS A 24 5.56 2.77 13.42
C LYS A 24 5.68 1.32 13.90
N ILE A 25 6.88 0.91 14.34
CA ILE A 25 7.12 -0.46 14.81
C ILE A 25 6.32 -0.71 16.08
N GLU A 26 6.31 0.24 17.01
CA GLU A 26 5.52 0.16 18.25
C GLU A 26 4.02 0.02 17.97
N ALA A 27 3.50 0.76 16.97
CA ALA A 27 2.08 0.65 16.57
C ALA A 27 1.75 -0.75 16.05
N HIS A 28 2.67 -1.36 15.28
CA HIS A 28 2.52 -2.73 14.78
C HIS A 28 2.67 -3.79 15.88
N GLU A 29 3.60 -3.60 16.83
CA GLU A 29 3.75 -4.49 17.99
C GLU A 29 2.51 -4.49 18.88
N LYS A 30 1.92 -3.32 19.09
CA LYS A 30 0.72 -3.12 19.93
C LYS A 30 -0.60 -3.29 19.18
N ALA A 31 -0.55 -3.63 17.89
CA ALA A 31 -1.73 -3.77 17.01
C ALA A 31 -2.67 -2.53 17.07
N LYS A 32 -2.10 -1.33 17.16
CA LYS A 32 -2.87 -0.08 17.21
C LYS A 32 -3.44 0.27 15.86
N LEU A 33 -4.73 0.65 15.83
CA LEU A 33 -5.37 1.15 14.62
C LEU A 33 -4.72 2.48 14.21
N HIS A 34 -4.20 2.53 13.00
CA HIS A 34 -3.53 3.69 12.45
C HIS A 34 -3.86 3.90 10.98
N ARG A 35 -3.71 5.14 10.51
CA ARG A 35 -4.03 5.51 9.14
C ARG A 35 -2.98 5.04 8.16
N ALA A 36 -3.45 4.51 7.02
CA ALA A 36 -2.61 4.03 5.93
C ALA A 36 -3.27 4.28 4.57
N PHE A 37 -2.56 4.00 3.50
CA PHE A 37 -3.09 4.02 2.14
C PHE A 37 -2.44 2.96 1.26
N SER A 38 -3.21 2.52 0.26
CA SER A 38 -2.81 1.56 -0.77
C SER A 38 -3.05 2.16 -2.14
N VAL A 39 -2.00 2.28 -2.97
CA VAL A 39 -2.05 2.86 -4.31
C VAL A 39 -2.10 1.76 -5.36
N PHE A 40 -2.99 1.92 -6.33
CA PHE A 40 -3.20 1.03 -7.48
C PHE A 40 -3.05 1.83 -8.77
N ILE A 41 -2.01 1.55 -9.54
CA ILE A 41 -1.72 2.23 -10.81
C ILE A 41 -1.99 1.29 -11.98
N TYR A 42 -2.79 1.76 -12.92
CA TYR A 42 -3.15 1.03 -14.14
C TYR A 42 -2.55 1.69 -15.37
N ASN A 43 -2.23 0.88 -16.38
CA ASN A 43 -1.91 1.38 -17.70
C ASN A 43 -3.16 1.42 -18.62
N SER A 44 -2.98 1.92 -19.85
CA SER A 44 -4.05 1.99 -20.86
C SER A 44 -4.57 0.63 -21.33
N LYS A 45 -3.91 -0.47 -20.98
CA LYS A 45 -4.34 -1.85 -21.24
C LYS A 45 -5.10 -2.46 -20.06
N ASN A 46 -5.43 -1.67 -19.04
CA ASN A 46 -6.03 -2.11 -17.78
C ASN A 46 -5.20 -3.17 -17.01
N GLU A 47 -3.89 -3.10 -17.12
CA GLU A 47 -2.98 -3.91 -16.32
C GLU A 47 -2.58 -3.13 -15.07
N LEU A 48 -2.56 -3.79 -13.91
CA LEU A 48 -2.13 -3.23 -12.64
C LEU A 48 -0.60 -3.33 -12.52
N MET A 49 0.03 -2.24 -12.10
CA MET A 49 1.44 -2.24 -11.74
C MET A 49 1.62 -2.86 -10.34
N LEU A 50 2.25 -4.03 -10.28
CA LEU A 50 2.66 -4.68 -9.04
C LEU A 50 4.10 -4.32 -8.70
N GLN A 51 4.41 -4.24 -7.42
CA GLN A 51 5.79 -4.21 -6.93
C GLN A 51 6.11 -5.47 -6.13
N GLN A 52 7.36 -5.92 -6.21
CA GLN A 52 7.94 -6.89 -5.28
C GLN A 52 8.73 -6.13 -4.23
N ARG A 53 8.37 -6.33 -2.97
CA ARG A 53 9.03 -5.65 -1.83
C ARG A 53 10.51 -6.00 -1.77
N ALA A 54 11.35 -5.02 -1.44
CA ALA A 54 12.79 -5.23 -1.27
C ALA A 54 13.05 -6.36 -0.25
N LEU A 55 14.10 -7.14 -0.50
CA LEU A 55 14.48 -8.28 0.35
C LEU A 55 14.99 -7.85 1.74
N SER A 56 15.35 -6.58 1.89
CA SER A 56 15.79 -5.96 3.15
C SER A 56 14.66 -5.46 4.05
N LYS A 57 13.39 -5.60 3.63
CA LYS A 57 12.24 -5.15 4.44
C LYS A 57 12.11 -5.96 5.73
N TYR A 58 11.77 -5.29 6.84
CA TYR A 58 11.63 -5.90 8.17
C TYR A 58 10.40 -6.83 8.29
N HIS A 59 9.37 -6.65 7.46
CA HIS A 59 8.26 -7.59 7.31
C HIS A 59 7.96 -7.85 5.84
N THR A 60 7.47 -9.05 5.54
CA THR A 60 7.05 -9.47 4.20
C THR A 60 8.07 -9.16 3.09
N PRO A 61 9.40 -9.41 3.29
CA PRO A 61 10.40 -9.17 2.25
C PRO A 61 10.14 -10.07 1.03
N GLY A 62 10.35 -9.54 -0.16
CA GLY A 62 10.25 -10.28 -1.43
C GLY A 62 8.83 -10.63 -1.87
N LEU A 63 7.79 -10.24 -1.12
CA LEU A 63 6.40 -10.50 -1.54
C LEU A 63 5.92 -9.47 -2.58
N TRP A 64 5.05 -9.94 -3.46
CA TRP A 64 4.35 -9.12 -4.43
C TRP A 64 3.16 -8.41 -3.77
N THR A 65 2.92 -7.19 -4.18
CA THR A 65 1.83 -6.36 -3.67
C THR A 65 1.35 -5.36 -4.73
N ASN A 66 0.35 -4.55 -4.41
CA ASN A 66 -0.08 -3.42 -5.22
C ASN A 66 1.06 -2.43 -5.45
N THR A 67 0.83 -1.36 -6.21
CA THR A 67 1.87 -0.47 -6.69
C THR A 67 2.67 0.19 -5.56
N CYS A 68 1.99 0.63 -4.49
CA CYS A 68 2.63 1.28 -3.35
C CYS A 68 1.69 1.24 -2.13
N CYS A 69 2.24 1.05 -0.94
CA CYS A 69 1.53 1.14 0.33
C CYS A 69 2.39 1.88 1.34
N SER A 70 1.80 2.76 2.12
CA SER A 70 2.51 3.47 3.19
C SER A 70 1.56 4.19 4.14
N HIS A 71 2.10 5.14 4.88
CA HIS A 71 1.40 5.90 5.90
C HIS A 71 1.51 7.40 5.62
N GLN A 72 0.45 8.12 5.93
CA GLN A 72 0.39 9.58 5.87
C GLN A 72 1.29 10.17 6.97
N LYS A 73 1.92 11.29 6.67
CA LYS A 73 2.56 12.14 7.68
C LYS A 73 1.54 13.12 8.25
N ILE A 74 1.82 13.64 9.43
CA ILE A 74 0.99 14.67 10.05
C ILE A 74 0.84 15.86 9.09
N GLY A 75 -0.40 16.24 8.80
CA GLY A 75 -0.72 17.36 7.90
C GLY A 75 -0.78 17.02 6.42
N GLU A 76 -0.44 15.80 6.01
CA GLU A 76 -0.64 15.35 4.64
C GLU A 76 -2.08 14.87 4.40
N SER A 77 -2.64 15.21 3.25
CA SER A 77 -3.81 14.51 2.71
C SER A 77 -3.41 13.12 2.18
N ASN A 78 -4.39 12.23 2.00
CA ASN A 78 -4.15 10.90 1.44
C ASN A 78 -3.50 10.97 0.06
N ILE A 79 -3.96 11.91 -0.79
CA ILE A 79 -3.43 12.12 -2.15
C ILE A 79 -1.98 12.60 -2.12
N GLU A 80 -1.65 13.57 -1.27
CA GLU A 80 -0.26 14.05 -1.13
C GLU A 80 0.67 12.95 -0.65
N ALA A 81 0.26 12.18 0.35
CA ALA A 81 1.01 11.05 0.85
C ALA A 81 1.23 9.97 -0.23
N GLY A 82 0.18 9.63 -0.98
CA GLY A 82 0.23 8.68 -2.09
C GLY A 82 1.19 9.12 -3.19
N LYS A 83 1.11 10.38 -3.64
CA LYS A 83 2.02 10.96 -4.64
C LYS A 83 3.47 10.96 -4.15
N ARG A 84 3.71 11.34 -2.90
CA ARG A 84 5.04 11.34 -2.28
C ARG A 84 5.66 9.94 -2.30
N ARG A 85 4.94 8.93 -1.84
CA ARG A 85 5.46 7.56 -1.77
C ARG A 85 5.61 6.90 -3.13
N LEU A 86 4.73 7.18 -4.09
CA LEU A 86 4.94 6.76 -5.48
C LEU A 86 6.27 7.28 -6.03
N GLN A 87 6.58 8.56 -5.80
CA GLN A 87 7.85 9.14 -6.22
C GLN A 87 9.04 8.50 -5.50
N GLU A 88 8.94 8.26 -4.18
CA GLU A 88 10.02 7.68 -3.38
C GLU A 88 10.27 6.19 -3.71
N GLU A 89 9.22 5.41 -3.93
CA GLU A 89 9.34 3.96 -4.17
C GLU A 89 9.47 3.59 -5.65
N MET A 90 8.63 4.19 -6.51
CA MET A 90 8.50 3.82 -7.93
C MET A 90 9.12 4.82 -8.91
N GLY A 91 9.59 5.97 -8.41
CA GLY A 91 10.30 6.97 -9.22
C GLY A 91 9.42 7.78 -10.16
N PHE A 92 8.12 7.81 -9.94
CA PHE A 92 7.17 8.65 -10.68
C PHE A 92 6.03 9.13 -9.80
N THR A 93 5.27 10.09 -10.30
CA THR A 93 4.01 10.52 -9.72
C THR A 93 2.95 10.69 -10.81
N THR A 94 1.70 10.57 -10.43
CA THR A 94 0.54 10.77 -11.30
C THR A 94 -0.64 11.28 -10.50
N ASP A 95 -1.71 11.68 -11.15
CA ASP A 95 -2.94 12.02 -10.46
C ASP A 95 -3.59 10.79 -9.86
N LEU A 96 -4.01 10.93 -8.61
CA LEU A 96 -4.65 9.88 -7.84
C LEU A 96 -6.09 10.27 -7.47
N GLN A 97 -6.95 9.28 -7.45
CA GLN A 97 -8.34 9.39 -6.99
C GLN A 97 -8.53 8.47 -5.79
N GLU A 98 -9.07 9.00 -4.71
CA GLU A 98 -9.52 8.20 -3.57
C GLU A 98 -10.85 7.52 -3.89
N THR A 99 -10.97 6.23 -3.65
CA THR A 99 -12.19 5.45 -3.94
C THR A 99 -12.94 5.10 -2.66
N ILE A 100 -12.35 4.29 -1.79
CA ILE A 100 -12.94 3.93 -0.48
C ILE A 100 -11.87 3.92 0.60
N SER A 101 -12.31 3.81 1.84
CA SER A 101 -11.51 3.40 2.98
C SER A 101 -12.14 2.21 3.70
N PHE A 102 -11.33 1.40 4.36
CA PHE A 102 -11.78 0.25 5.13
C PHE A 102 -10.78 -0.08 6.23
N ILE A 103 -11.20 -0.83 7.23
CA ILE A 103 -10.33 -1.31 8.30
C ILE A 103 -9.99 -2.77 8.06
N TYR A 104 -8.71 -3.12 8.18
CA TYR A 104 -8.27 -4.50 8.23
C TYR A 104 -7.27 -4.75 9.35
N LYS A 105 -7.13 -6.02 9.73
CA LYS A 105 -6.17 -6.47 10.72
C LYS A 105 -5.51 -7.77 10.23
N ALA A 106 -4.18 -7.78 10.17
CA ALA A 106 -3.39 -8.91 9.71
C ALA A 106 -2.19 -9.14 10.63
N PRO A 107 -2.19 -10.22 11.43
CA PRO A 107 -1.03 -10.61 12.24
C PRO A 107 0.04 -11.28 11.37
N PHE A 108 1.32 -11.08 11.71
CA PHE A 108 2.47 -11.71 11.10
C PHE A 108 3.19 -12.66 12.09
N GLU A 109 3.94 -13.62 11.56
CA GLU A 109 4.68 -14.58 12.38
C GLU A 109 5.76 -13.95 13.27
N ASN A 110 6.28 -12.77 12.92
CA ASN A 110 7.29 -12.03 13.69
C ASN A 110 6.74 -11.23 14.88
N GLY A 111 5.47 -11.42 15.26
CA GLY A 111 4.83 -10.72 16.37
C GLY A 111 4.29 -9.33 16.03
N LEU A 112 4.45 -8.88 14.78
CA LEU A 112 3.87 -7.63 14.30
C LEU A 112 2.44 -7.88 13.81
N THR A 113 1.59 -6.86 13.93
CA THR A 113 0.22 -6.87 13.42
C THR A 113 -0.06 -5.58 12.69
N GLU A 114 -0.46 -5.66 11.43
CA GLU A 114 -1.07 -4.53 10.76
C GLU A 114 -2.52 -4.38 11.21
N HIS A 115 -2.87 -3.20 11.69
CA HIS A 115 -4.22 -2.82 12.02
C HIS A 115 -4.43 -1.40 11.48
N GLU A 116 -5.00 -1.33 10.27
CA GLU A 116 -4.97 -0.13 9.46
C GLU A 116 -6.35 0.35 9.06
N TYR A 117 -6.54 1.66 9.13
CA TYR A 117 -7.58 2.39 8.44
C TYR A 117 -7.01 2.78 7.08
N ASP A 118 -7.26 1.93 6.07
CA ASP A 118 -6.59 1.99 4.77
C ASP A 118 -7.44 2.69 3.73
N TYR A 119 -6.86 3.67 3.04
CA TYR A 119 -7.46 4.39 1.92
C TYR A 119 -6.98 3.83 0.59
N ILE A 120 -7.91 3.46 -0.31
CA ILE A 120 -7.58 3.02 -1.66
C ILE A 120 -7.47 4.23 -2.58
N LEU A 121 -6.30 4.40 -3.20
CA LEU A 121 -5.97 5.44 -4.16
C LEU A 121 -5.69 4.81 -5.52
N VAL A 122 -6.34 5.31 -6.56
CA VAL A 122 -6.23 4.76 -7.93
C VAL A 122 -5.72 5.84 -8.89
N GLY A 123 -4.83 5.46 -9.78
CA GLY A 123 -4.29 6.35 -10.81
C GLY A 123 -3.92 5.62 -12.09
N GLU A 124 -3.46 6.38 -13.08
CA GLU A 124 -3.01 5.87 -14.38
C GLU A 124 -1.57 6.30 -14.67
N TYR A 125 -0.81 5.39 -15.27
CA TYR A 125 0.55 5.64 -15.73
C TYR A 125 0.90 4.64 -16.84
N ASN A 126 1.59 5.07 -17.91
CA ASN A 126 1.84 4.21 -19.07
C ASN A 126 3.32 3.95 -19.33
N ASP A 127 4.21 4.66 -18.65
CA ASP A 127 5.65 4.45 -18.81
C ASP A 127 6.19 3.46 -17.77
N ASP A 128 7.43 3.04 -17.96
CA ASP A 128 8.13 2.19 -17.01
C ASP A 128 8.52 2.99 -15.77
N PRO A 129 8.31 2.46 -14.56
CA PRO A 129 8.77 3.10 -13.34
C PRO A 129 10.31 3.06 -13.22
N LYS A 130 10.83 3.86 -12.31
CA LYS A 130 12.25 3.83 -11.90
C LYS A 130 12.31 3.53 -10.41
N PRO A 131 12.08 2.27 -10.00
CA PRO A 131 11.97 1.93 -8.60
C PRO A 131 13.27 2.15 -7.83
N ASN A 132 13.10 2.57 -6.57
CA ASN A 132 14.19 2.64 -5.61
C ASN A 132 14.52 1.23 -5.12
N PRO A 133 15.74 0.71 -5.34
CA PRO A 133 16.10 -0.66 -4.97
C PRO A 133 16.11 -0.93 -3.46
N GLU A 134 16.18 0.11 -2.63
CA GLU A 134 16.03 -0.02 -1.18
C GLU A 134 14.58 -0.32 -0.75
N GLU A 135 13.60 0.02 -1.59
CA GLU A 135 12.17 -0.18 -1.34
C GLU A 135 11.58 -1.33 -2.16
N VAL A 136 12.01 -1.47 -3.41
CA VAL A 136 11.41 -2.35 -4.43
C VAL A 136 12.48 -3.19 -5.10
N ASN A 137 12.31 -4.52 -5.05
CA ASN A 137 13.22 -5.47 -5.71
C ASN A 137 12.91 -5.64 -7.19
N ASP A 138 11.62 -5.68 -7.55
CA ASP A 138 11.14 -5.88 -8.92
C ASP A 138 9.74 -5.29 -9.11
N TRP A 139 9.29 -5.19 -10.34
CA TRP A 139 7.95 -4.72 -10.69
C TRP A 139 7.45 -5.38 -11.97
N LYS A 140 6.13 -5.39 -12.18
CA LYS A 140 5.51 -5.89 -13.42
C LYS A 140 4.12 -5.32 -13.65
N TRP A 141 3.70 -5.26 -14.91
CA TRP A 141 2.31 -5.10 -15.30
C TRP A 141 1.61 -6.45 -15.31
N MET A 142 0.39 -6.52 -14.82
CA MET A 142 -0.38 -7.78 -14.79
C MET A 142 -1.88 -7.51 -14.86
N LYS A 143 -2.60 -8.29 -15.67
CA LYS A 143 -4.07 -8.20 -15.73
C LYS A 143 -4.71 -8.71 -14.45
N LEU A 144 -5.86 -8.14 -14.07
CA LEU A 144 -6.54 -8.52 -12.84
C LEU A 144 -6.94 -10.01 -12.80
N GLU A 145 -7.34 -10.57 -13.96
CA GLU A 145 -7.71 -11.99 -14.06
C GLU A 145 -6.50 -12.90 -13.81
N ASP A 146 -5.33 -12.50 -14.31
CA ASP A 146 -4.09 -13.24 -14.12
C ASP A 146 -3.60 -13.14 -12.67
N ILE A 147 -3.75 -11.97 -12.03
CA ILE A 147 -3.47 -11.77 -10.60
C ILE A 147 -4.37 -12.66 -9.76
N GLU A 148 -5.68 -12.68 -10.04
CA GLU A 148 -6.64 -13.51 -9.30
C GLU A 148 -6.28 -14.99 -9.38
N THR A 149 -5.90 -15.45 -10.57
CA THR A 149 -5.48 -16.83 -10.82
C THR A 149 -4.19 -17.15 -10.06
N ASP A 150 -3.22 -16.23 -10.10
CA ASP A 150 -1.92 -16.43 -9.45
C ASP A 150 -2.03 -16.37 -7.90
N ILE A 151 -2.83 -15.48 -7.35
CA ILE A 151 -3.12 -15.44 -5.90
C ILE A 151 -3.74 -16.76 -5.42
N LYS A 152 -4.70 -17.31 -6.17
CA LYS A 152 -5.33 -18.62 -5.83
C LYS A 152 -4.32 -19.76 -5.87
N LYS A 153 -3.40 -19.75 -6.84
CA LYS A 153 -2.40 -20.79 -7.05
C LYS A 153 -1.20 -20.66 -6.13
N ASN A 154 -0.76 -19.43 -5.88
CA ASN A 154 0.48 -19.10 -5.17
C ASN A 154 0.24 -18.02 -4.09
N PRO A 155 -0.67 -18.21 -3.13
CA PRO A 155 -1.06 -17.16 -2.17
C PRO A 155 0.10 -16.66 -1.30
N SER A 156 1.10 -17.50 -1.05
CA SER A 156 2.28 -17.14 -0.24
C SER A 156 3.24 -16.15 -0.92
N LEU A 157 3.08 -15.88 -2.20
CA LEU A 157 3.88 -14.90 -2.94
C LEU A 157 3.36 -13.46 -2.80
N TYR A 158 2.20 -13.28 -2.18
CA TYR A 158 1.51 -11.99 -2.07
C TYR A 158 1.34 -11.55 -0.62
N THR A 159 1.36 -10.23 -0.41
CA THR A 159 1.10 -9.65 0.91
C THR A 159 -0.34 -9.89 1.37
N GLU A 160 -0.56 -9.99 2.70
CA GLU A 160 -1.89 -10.21 3.26
C GLU A 160 -2.87 -9.09 2.92
N TRP A 161 -2.45 -7.81 3.05
CA TRP A 161 -3.32 -6.67 2.73
C TRP A 161 -3.75 -6.66 1.26
N PHE A 162 -2.85 -6.99 0.32
CA PHE A 162 -3.21 -7.07 -1.09
C PHE A 162 -4.23 -8.18 -1.37
N LYS A 163 -4.07 -9.35 -0.75
CA LYS A 163 -5.04 -10.45 -0.86
C LYS A 163 -6.40 -10.04 -0.30
N ILE A 164 -6.44 -9.38 0.86
CA ILE A 164 -7.69 -8.88 1.48
C ILE A 164 -8.38 -7.87 0.57
N ILE A 165 -7.65 -6.89 0.05
CA ILE A 165 -8.20 -5.87 -0.86
C ILE A 165 -8.73 -6.55 -2.13
N PHE A 166 -7.96 -7.45 -2.71
CA PHE A 166 -8.34 -8.15 -3.94
C PHE A 166 -9.60 -9.00 -3.75
N GLU A 167 -9.72 -9.69 -2.62
CA GLU A 167 -10.89 -10.53 -2.31
C GLU A 167 -12.15 -9.71 -2.02
N LYS A 168 -12.03 -8.65 -1.22
CA LYS A 168 -13.18 -7.93 -0.66
C LYS A 168 -13.53 -6.64 -1.40
N HIS A 169 -12.56 -6.00 -2.05
CA HIS A 169 -12.67 -4.65 -2.60
C HIS A 169 -12.19 -4.55 -4.06
N LYS A 170 -12.27 -5.65 -4.82
CA LYS A 170 -11.81 -5.70 -6.21
C LYS A 170 -12.41 -4.60 -7.09
N ASN A 171 -13.69 -4.28 -6.89
CA ASN A 171 -14.38 -3.26 -7.67
C ASN A 171 -13.94 -1.84 -7.33
N GLU A 172 -13.55 -1.60 -6.09
CA GLU A 172 -13.16 -0.29 -5.56
C GLU A 172 -11.68 0.03 -5.80
N MET A 173 -10.87 -0.98 -6.11
CA MET A 173 -9.46 -0.75 -6.45
C MET A 173 -9.26 -0.39 -7.93
N VAL A 174 -10.31 -0.31 -8.72
CA VAL A 174 -10.29 0.15 -10.12
C VAL A 174 -10.86 1.56 -10.21
N LYS A 175 -10.42 2.31 -11.23
CA LYS A 175 -10.96 3.63 -11.50
C LYS A 175 -12.42 3.49 -11.95
N SER A 176 -13.33 4.25 -11.34
CA SER A 176 -14.71 4.30 -11.81
C SER A 176 -14.74 4.74 -13.28
N PRO A 177 -15.48 4.07 -14.14
CA PRO A 177 -15.69 4.57 -15.50
C PRO A 177 -16.34 5.96 -15.42
N ILE A 178 -15.76 6.92 -16.15
CA ILE A 178 -16.30 8.26 -16.32
C ILE A 178 -17.55 8.18 -17.18
#